data_d907ae04770dd76ffa20798c6a223c27
#
_entry.id   d907ae04770dd76ffa20798c6a223c27
#
_cell.length_a   1.000
_cell.length_b   1.000
_cell.length_c   1.000
_cell.angle_alpha   90.00
_cell.angle_beta   90.00
_cell.angle_gamma   90.00
#
_symmetry.space_group_name_H-M   'P 1'
#
loop_
_entity.id
_entity.type
_entity.pdbx_description
1 polymer ?
#
loop_
_entity_poly.entity_id
_entity_poly.type
_entity_poly.pdbx_seq_one_letter_code
_entity_poly.pdbx_strand_id
1 'polypeptide(L)'
;YGGIPGLGNLWTVEELEEEAYINSVSTVNPEGIIPHEDVPHLESRVRPLSECMDIDLMIPGCPPRSDVVAEAILTLLRGETIELPSTNLCEVCPREKPPAGLAMDFIKRQFELGKPEPDLCLITQGLVCMGPATVSLCGAECPSIAIQCRGCYGPTSKVLDQGAKMISAIASDYGVNEDKTVDPETVADQLDDIVGTFYSYTLPAALVPMKMQ
;
A
#
# COMPACT_ATOMS: atom_id res chain seq x y z
N TYR A 1 -8.82 -1.68 -5.63
CA TYR A 1 -8.38 -2.07 -4.27
C TYR A 1 -8.88 -1.12 -3.16
N GLY A 2 -9.51 0.00 -3.47
CA GLY A 2 -10.06 0.97 -2.52
C GLY A 2 -9.18 2.19 -2.23
N GLY A 3 -7.88 2.08 -2.42
CA GLY A 3 -6.95 3.20 -2.22
C GLY A 3 -6.85 3.68 -0.76
N ILE A 4 -6.26 4.87 -0.58
CA ILE A 4 -6.10 5.50 0.75
C ILE A 4 -7.45 5.70 1.48
N PRO A 5 -8.57 6.09 0.84
CA PRO A 5 -9.86 6.18 1.52
C PRO A 5 -10.28 4.89 2.23
N GLY A 6 -9.78 3.74 1.76
CA GLY A 6 -10.02 2.45 2.38
C GLY A 6 -9.54 2.32 3.83
N LEU A 7 -8.60 3.16 4.26
CA LEU A 7 -8.19 3.22 5.66
C LEU A 7 -9.33 3.68 6.60
N GLY A 8 -10.35 4.34 6.06
CA GLY A 8 -11.57 4.66 6.81
C GLY A 8 -12.25 3.43 7.42
N ASN A 9 -12.06 2.24 6.82
CA ASN A 9 -12.60 0.98 7.37
C ASN A 9 -12.01 0.57 8.74
N LEU A 10 -11.07 1.32 9.28
CA LEU A 10 -10.55 1.14 10.64
C LEU A 10 -11.45 1.77 11.71
N TRP A 11 -12.39 2.65 11.31
CA TRP A 11 -13.30 3.39 12.18
C TRP A 11 -14.75 3.17 11.77
N THR A 12 -15.68 3.49 12.67
CA THR A 12 -17.10 3.54 12.33
C THR A 12 -17.44 4.84 11.59
N VAL A 13 -18.61 4.91 10.97
CA VAL A 13 -19.08 6.14 10.31
C VAL A 13 -19.19 7.28 11.31
N GLU A 14 -19.74 7.00 12.49
CA GLU A 14 -19.90 7.97 13.57
C GLU A 14 -18.56 8.53 14.04
N GLU A 15 -17.55 7.68 14.23
CA GLU A 15 -16.19 8.09 14.60
C GLU A 15 -15.58 9.01 13.52
N LEU A 16 -15.79 8.70 12.24
CA LEU A 16 -15.28 9.51 11.13
C LEU A 16 -15.99 10.85 11.00
N GLU A 17 -17.31 10.87 11.16
CA GLU A 17 -18.13 12.10 11.11
C GLU A 17 -17.81 13.02 12.29
N GLU A 18 -17.66 12.45 13.49
CA GLU A 18 -17.28 13.22 14.67
C GLU A 18 -15.89 13.86 14.50
N GLU A 19 -14.91 13.09 14.02
CA GLU A 19 -13.56 13.61 13.78
C GLU A 19 -13.53 14.68 12.70
N ALA A 20 -14.25 14.49 11.60
CA ALA A 20 -14.25 15.42 10.48
C ALA A 20 -15.02 16.73 10.77
N TYR A 21 -16.14 16.65 11.45
CA TYR A 21 -17.07 17.78 11.60
C TYR A 21 -17.09 18.42 12.99
N ILE A 22 -16.77 17.66 14.03
CA ILE A 22 -16.84 18.15 15.42
C ILE A 22 -15.45 18.41 15.99
N ASN A 23 -14.54 17.43 15.92
CA ASN A 23 -13.24 17.48 16.59
C ASN A 23 -12.12 18.07 15.73
N SER A 24 -12.33 18.25 14.43
CA SER A 24 -11.32 18.77 13.52
C SER A 24 -10.95 20.22 13.83
N VAL A 25 -9.67 20.48 14.07
CA VAL A 25 -9.15 21.84 14.32
C VAL A 25 -9.27 22.79 13.12
N SER A 26 -9.49 22.26 11.92
CA SER A 26 -9.65 23.03 10.68
C SER A 26 -11.11 23.30 10.30
N THR A 27 -12.06 22.69 11.00
CA THR A 27 -13.50 22.83 10.71
C THR A 27 -14.12 23.82 11.68
N VAL A 28 -14.75 24.87 11.15
CA VAL A 28 -15.51 25.84 11.95
C VAL A 28 -16.98 25.40 11.97
N ASN A 29 -17.37 24.74 13.04
CA ASN A 29 -18.71 24.16 13.21
C ASN A 29 -19.25 24.40 14.64
N PRO A 30 -19.58 25.66 14.99
CA PRO A 30 -20.02 26.01 16.35
C PRO A 30 -21.36 25.37 16.77
N GLU A 31 -22.17 24.97 15.81
CA GLU A 31 -23.49 24.35 16.03
C GLU A 31 -23.42 22.82 16.10
N GLY A 32 -22.24 22.21 15.80
CA GLY A 32 -22.06 20.75 15.82
C GLY A 32 -22.89 20.03 14.75
N ILE A 33 -23.11 20.66 13.59
CA ILE A 33 -23.91 20.07 12.51
C ILE A 33 -23.08 19.08 11.70
N ILE A 34 -23.60 17.86 11.56
CA ILE A 34 -23.12 16.89 10.58
C ILE A 34 -23.98 17.01 9.33
N PRO A 35 -23.41 17.28 8.13
CA PRO A 35 -24.18 17.49 6.91
C PRO A 35 -24.94 16.23 6.49
N HIS A 36 -26.26 16.33 6.33
CA HIS A 36 -27.11 15.24 5.82
C HIS A 36 -28.06 15.70 4.70
N GLU A 37 -28.19 17.00 4.48
CA GLU A 37 -29.04 17.57 3.42
C GLU A 37 -28.21 17.75 2.15
N ASP A 38 -28.72 17.29 1.02
CA ASP A 38 -28.11 17.38 -0.31
C ASP A 38 -26.74 16.68 -0.46
N VAL A 39 -26.33 15.88 0.53
CA VAL A 39 -25.14 15.03 0.49
C VAL A 39 -25.51 13.57 0.76
N PRO A 40 -24.91 12.59 0.05
CA PRO A 40 -25.17 11.18 0.35
C PRO A 40 -24.62 10.81 1.72
N HIS A 41 -25.32 9.91 2.40
CA HIS A 41 -24.79 9.29 3.62
C HIS A 41 -23.52 8.51 3.32
N LEU A 42 -22.62 8.48 4.30
CA LEU A 42 -21.44 7.61 4.21
C LEU A 42 -21.89 6.16 4.24
N GLU A 43 -21.31 5.36 3.36
CA GLU A 43 -21.45 3.91 3.39
C GLU A 43 -20.75 3.35 4.65
N SER A 44 -21.26 2.25 5.17
CA SER A 44 -20.70 1.59 6.36
C SER A 44 -19.24 1.14 6.16
N ARG A 45 -18.82 0.96 4.91
CA ARG A 45 -17.43 0.66 4.56
C ARG A 45 -17.07 1.17 3.16
N VAL A 46 -15.84 1.53 2.97
CA VAL A 46 -15.26 1.72 1.63
C VAL A 46 -15.05 0.35 0.99
N ARG A 47 -15.56 0.18 -0.22
CA ARG A 47 -15.43 -1.05 -1.02
C ARG A 47 -14.58 -0.82 -2.25
N PRO A 48 -13.83 -1.82 -2.75
CA PRO A 48 -13.29 -1.77 -4.10
C PRO A 48 -14.41 -1.59 -5.11
N LEU A 49 -14.16 -0.83 -6.18
CA LEU A 49 -15.19 -0.58 -7.20
C LEU A 49 -15.71 -1.88 -7.83
N SER A 50 -14.85 -2.90 -7.94
CA SER A 50 -15.19 -4.23 -8.42
C SER A 50 -16.20 -5.01 -7.56
N GLU A 51 -16.43 -4.59 -6.31
CA GLU A 51 -17.52 -5.13 -5.48
C GLU A 51 -18.86 -4.44 -5.75
N CYS A 52 -18.85 -3.28 -6.39
CA CYS A 52 -20.03 -2.47 -6.62
C CYS A 52 -20.56 -2.56 -8.05
N MET A 53 -19.71 -2.92 -9.01
CA MET A 53 -20.05 -3.00 -10.43
C MET A 53 -19.06 -3.88 -11.19
N ASP A 54 -19.47 -4.36 -12.35
CA ASP A 54 -18.60 -5.06 -13.29
C ASP A 54 -17.56 -4.06 -13.86
N ILE A 55 -16.30 -4.48 -13.91
CA ILE A 55 -15.18 -3.68 -14.39
C ILE A 55 -14.56 -4.35 -15.61
N ASP A 56 -14.60 -3.69 -16.75
CA ASP A 56 -14.01 -4.20 -18.00
C ASP A 56 -12.49 -4.19 -17.97
N LEU A 57 -11.90 -3.17 -17.33
CA LEU A 57 -10.46 -3.01 -17.22
C LEU A 57 -10.06 -2.30 -15.92
N MET A 58 -9.08 -2.85 -15.23
CA MET A 58 -8.44 -2.23 -14.08
C MET A 58 -7.02 -1.78 -14.42
N ILE A 59 -6.76 -0.46 -14.33
CA ILE A 59 -5.42 0.10 -14.47
C ILE A 59 -4.87 0.35 -13.06
N PRO A 60 -3.81 -0.37 -12.63
CA PRO A 60 -3.21 -0.17 -11.32
C PRO A 60 -2.55 1.20 -11.18
N GLY A 61 -2.59 1.74 -9.95
CA GLY A 61 -1.90 2.97 -9.59
C GLY A 61 -2.77 3.93 -8.78
N CYS A 62 -2.16 4.63 -7.83
CA CYS A 62 -2.84 5.65 -7.03
C CYS A 62 -1.96 6.92 -6.92
N PRO A 63 -1.98 7.76 -7.98
CA PRO A 63 -2.57 7.60 -9.30
C PRO A 63 -1.73 6.70 -10.22
N PRO A 64 -2.31 6.16 -11.32
CA PRO A 64 -1.51 5.52 -12.36
C PRO A 64 -0.69 6.55 -13.15
N ARG A 65 0.43 6.14 -13.72
CA ARG A 65 1.23 6.98 -14.62
C ARG A 65 0.44 7.30 -15.89
N SER A 66 0.65 8.50 -16.42
CA SER A 66 -0.06 8.97 -17.62
C SER A 66 0.26 8.13 -18.87
N ASP A 67 1.49 7.63 -19.01
CA ASP A 67 1.88 6.74 -20.09
C ASP A 67 1.19 5.38 -20.01
N VAL A 68 1.02 4.81 -18.81
CA VAL A 68 0.27 3.57 -18.58
C VAL A 68 -1.21 3.76 -18.97
N VAL A 69 -1.81 4.88 -18.57
CA VAL A 69 -3.20 5.21 -18.93
C VAL A 69 -3.35 5.38 -20.45
N ALA A 70 -2.43 6.13 -21.08
CA ALA A 70 -2.45 6.35 -22.53
C ALA A 70 -2.33 5.04 -23.30
N GLU A 71 -1.39 4.17 -22.94
CA GLU A 71 -1.23 2.86 -23.58
C GLU A 71 -2.45 1.99 -23.40
N ALA A 72 -3.04 1.96 -22.19
CA ALA A 72 -4.28 1.24 -21.92
C ALA A 72 -5.42 1.69 -22.84
N ILE A 73 -5.63 3.00 -22.99
CA ILE A 73 -6.66 3.55 -23.87
C ILE A 73 -6.38 3.19 -25.34
N LEU A 74 -5.14 3.32 -25.80
CA LEU A 74 -4.78 2.99 -27.18
C LEU A 74 -4.97 1.50 -27.48
N THR A 75 -4.65 0.62 -26.54
CA THR A 75 -4.85 -0.82 -26.67
C THR A 75 -6.34 -1.16 -26.78
N LEU A 76 -7.18 -0.56 -25.94
CA LEU A 76 -8.64 -0.72 -26.02
C LEU A 76 -9.21 -0.22 -27.34
N LEU A 77 -8.76 0.94 -27.85
CA LEU A 77 -9.21 1.49 -29.13
C LEU A 77 -8.82 0.62 -30.32
N ARG A 78 -7.76 -0.18 -30.21
CA ARG A 78 -7.37 -1.18 -31.21
C ARG A 78 -8.18 -2.49 -31.09
N GLY A 79 -9.02 -2.62 -30.07
CA GLY A 79 -9.75 -3.87 -29.78
C GLY A 79 -8.86 -4.99 -29.23
N GLU A 80 -7.71 -4.62 -28.66
CA GLU A 80 -6.74 -5.55 -28.09
C GLU A 80 -6.98 -5.72 -26.59
N THR A 81 -6.53 -6.84 -26.04
CA THR A 81 -6.59 -7.10 -24.59
C THR A 81 -5.35 -6.55 -23.91
N ILE A 82 -5.54 -5.90 -22.76
CA ILE A 82 -4.44 -5.39 -21.94
C ILE A 82 -3.99 -6.50 -21.00
N GLU A 83 -2.74 -6.90 -21.13
CA GLU A 83 -2.09 -7.81 -20.20
C GLU A 83 -1.26 -7.02 -19.18
N LEU A 84 -1.61 -7.14 -17.90
CA LEU A 84 -0.83 -6.54 -16.82
C LEU A 84 0.37 -7.44 -16.50
N PRO A 85 1.56 -6.87 -16.19
CA PRO A 85 2.73 -7.66 -15.84
C PRO A 85 2.47 -8.47 -14.55
N SER A 86 2.95 -9.71 -14.54
CA SER A 86 2.93 -10.57 -13.36
C SER A 86 4.17 -10.41 -12.48
N THR A 87 5.11 -9.56 -12.90
CA THR A 87 6.36 -9.25 -12.21
C THR A 87 6.15 -8.26 -11.07
N ASN A 88 6.89 -8.43 -9.99
CA ASN A 88 6.89 -7.49 -8.89
C ASN A 88 7.89 -6.35 -9.13
N LEU A 89 7.77 -5.28 -8.35
CA LEU A 89 8.59 -4.08 -8.51
C LEU A 89 10.09 -4.33 -8.32
N CYS A 90 10.46 -5.31 -7.52
CA CYS A 90 11.87 -5.65 -7.28
C CYS A 90 12.57 -6.16 -8.54
N GLU A 91 11.82 -6.70 -9.51
CA GLU A 91 12.40 -7.22 -10.77
C GLU A 91 12.85 -6.10 -11.73
N VAL A 92 12.26 -4.91 -11.59
CA VAL A 92 12.61 -3.72 -12.39
C VAL A 92 13.32 -2.63 -11.57
N CYS A 93 13.52 -2.87 -10.28
CA CYS A 93 14.17 -1.91 -9.38
C CYS A 93 15.66 -1.80 -9.70
N PRO A 94 16.21 -0.58 -9.87
CA PRO A 94 17.62 -0.38 -10.20
C PRO A 94 18.58 -0.63 -9.03
N ARG A 95 18.04 -0.84 -7.80
CA ARG A 95 18.85 -1.01 -6.60
C ARG A 95 19.45 -2.40 -6.51
N GLU A 96 20.69 -2.48 -6.09
CA GLU A 96 21.43 -3.71 -5.89
C GLU A 96 20.88 -4.50 -4.70
N LYS A 97 20.67 -5.79 -4.93
CA LYS A 97 20.30 -6.74 -3.88
C LYS A 97 21.56 -7.50 -3.46
N PRO A 98 21.79 -7.70 -2.15
CA PRO A 98 22.93 -8.48 -1.70
C PRO A 98 22.87 -9.90 -2.29
N PRO A 99 24.03 -10.51 -2.63
CA PRO A 99 24.09 -11.88 -3.16
C PRO A 99 23.51 -12.94 -2.21
N ALA A 100 23.56 -12.68 -0.91
CA ALA A 100 23.01 -13.57 0.13
C ALA A 100 21.47 -13.49 0.24
N GLY A 101 20.83 -12.64 -0.56
CA GLY A 101 19.40 -12.36 -0.47
C GLY A 101 19.09 -11.09 0.32
N LEU A 102 17.79 -10.81 0.48
CA LEU A 102 17.36 -9.69 1.32
C LEU A 102 17.45 -10.15 2.78
N ALA A 103 18.12 -9.36 3.59
CA ALA A 103 18.19 -9.56 5.02
C ALA A 103 17.98 -8.22 5.71
N MET A 104 17.25 -8.23 6.82
CA MET A 104 16.88 -7.06 7.59
C MET A 104 17.13 -7.35 9.06
N ASP A 105 17.97 -6.57 9.72
CA ASP A 105 18.33 -6.75 11.13
C ASP A 105 17.53 -5.81 12.06
N PHE A 106 16.90 -4.79 11.49
CA PHE A 106 16.07 -3.80 12.19
C PHE A 106 15.07 -3.17 11.21
N ILE A 107 14.00 -2.58 11.75
CA ILE A 107 13.04 -1.78 10.99
C ILE A 107 13.19 -0.33 11.44
N LYS A 108 13.28 0.58 10.45
CA LYS A 108 13.34 2.02 10.66
C LYS A 108 12.42 2.76 9.71
N ARG A 109 11.97 3.92 10.12
CA ARG A 109 11.33 4.88 9.23
C ARG A 109 12.37 5.65 8.42
N GLN A 110 11.98 6.19 7.27
CA GLN A 110 12.87 6.95 6.38
C GLN A 110 13.59 8.09 7.12
N PHE A 111 12.89 8.82 7.99
CA PHE A 111 13.48 9.95 8.72
C PHE A 111 14.48 9.52 9.80
N GLU A 112 14.36 8.31 10.34
CA GLU A 112 15.28 7.76 11.34
C GLU A 112 16.58 7.27 10.70
N LEU A 113 16.46 6.70 9.50
CA LEU A 113 17.62 6.27 8.71
C LEU A 113 18.38 7.48 8.14
N GLY A 114 17.68 8.59 7.89
CA GLY A 114 18.22 9.74 7.19
C GLY A 114 18.34 9.48 5.68
N LYS A 115 19.50 9.71 5.09
CA LYS A 115 19.74 9.50 3.67
C LYS A 115 20.18 8.05 3.42
N PRO A 116 19.36 7.22 2.73
CA PRO A 116 19.76 5.86 2.38
C PRO A 116 20.95 5.83 1.42
N GLU A 117 21.70 4.75 1.43
CA GLU A 117 22.72 4.49 0.42
C GLU A 117 22.07 4.41 -0.98
N PRO A 118 22.62 5.09 -1.99
CA PRO A 118 21.93 5.32 -3.26
C PRO A 118 21.68 4.04 -4.05
N ASP A 119 22.60 3.09 -4.01
CA ASP A 119 22.55 1.92 -4.88
C ASP A 119 22.04 0.65 -4.19
N LEU A 120 22.11 0.60 -2.85
CA LEU A 120 21.73 -0.59 -2.08
C LEU A 120 20.20 -0.72 -1.89
N CYS A 121 19.69 -1.94 -1.90
CA CYS A 121 18.27 -2.23 -1.65
C CYS A 121 17.80 -1.60 -0.31
N LEU A 122 16.63 -0.96 -0.32
CA LEU A 122 16.11 -0.25 0.85
C LEU A 122 15.70 -1.20 1.99
N ILE A 123 15.28 -2.43 1.66
CA ILE A 123 14.94 -3.45 2.68
C ILE A 123 16.18 -3.79 3.50
N THR A 124 17.33 -3.99 2.87
CA THR A 124 18.57 -4.32 3.58
C THR A 124 19.12 -3.17 4.43
N GLN A 125 18.57 -1.97 4.25
CA GLN A 125 18.87 -0.79 5.07
C GLN A 125 17.86 -0.59 6.20
N GLY A 126 16.95 -1.55 6.41
CA GLY A 126 15.93 -1.50 7.46
C GLY A 126 14.64 -0.77 7.09
N LEU A 127 14.43 -0.39 5.81
CA LEU A 127 13.21 0.28 5.39
C LEU A 127 12.17 -0.72 4.87
N VAL A 128 10.94 -0.63 5.37
CA VAL A 128 9.82 -1.42 4.84
C VAL A 128 9.48 -0.94 3.44
N CYS A 129 9.90 -1.69 2.43
CA CYS A 129 9.65 -1.39 1.03
C CYS A 129 8.67 -2.41 0.44
N MET A 130 7.49 -1.98 0.00
CA MET A 130 6.42 -2.82 -0.54
C MET A 130 6.73 -3.42 -1.93
N GLY A 131 7.95 -3.24 -2.45
CA GLY A 131 8.36 -3.74 -3.77
C GLY A 131 8.09 -5.21 -4.03
N PRO A 132 8.38 -6.14 -3.10
CA PRO A 132 8.13 -7.57 -3.28
C PRO A 132 6.66 -7.94 -3.52
N ALA A 133 5.73 -7.12 -3.02
CA ALA A 133 4.30 -7.35 -3.11
C ALA A 133 3.59 -6.41 -4.11
N THR A 134 4.31 -5.56 -4.82
CA THR A 134 3.73 -4.54 -5.71
C THR A 134 4.04 -4.83 -7.17
N VAL A 135 3.05 -4.65 -8.06
CA VAL A 135 3.23 -4.82 -9.51
C VAL A 135 4.18 -3.78 -10.11
N SER A 136 4.95 -4.19 -11.12
CA SER A 136 6.11 -3.43 -11.64
C SER A 136 5.78 -2.23 -12.54
N LEU A 137 4.50 -1.91 -12.79
CA LEU A 137 4.06 -0.94 -13.80
C LEU A 137 4.60 0.49 -13.63
N CYS A 138 4.95 0.92 -12.43
CA CYS A 138 5.52 2.27 -12.21
C CYS A 138 7.02 2.38 -12.52
N GLY A 139 7.69 1.30 -12.90
CA GLY A 139 9.13 1.33 -13.20
C GLY A 139 10.03 1.66 -12.01
N ALA A 140 9.58 1.40 -10.78
CA ALA A 140 10.31 1.64 -9.54
C ALA A 140 10.71 3.11 -9.29
N GLU A 141 9.87 4.07 -9.66
CA GLU A 141 10.16 5.51 -9.52
C GLU A 141 10.58 5.89 -8.09
N CYS A 142 9.85 5.46 -7.06
CA CYS A 142 10.20 5.79 -5.67
C CYS A 142 11.56 5.19 -5.25
N PRO A 143 11.82 3.90 -5.44
CA PRO A 143 13.15 3.34 -5.13
C PRO A 143 14.28 4.01 -5.91
N SER A 144 14.06 4.46 -7.14
CA SER A 144 15.08 5.14 -7.95
C SER A 144 15.58 6.44 -7.32
N ILE A 145 14.74 7.10 -6.52
CA ILE A 145 15.10 8.34 -5.80
C ILE A 145 15.30 8.12 -4.29
N ALA A 146 15.63 6.89 -3.89
CA ALA A 146 15.90 6.52 -2.51
C ALA A 146 14.69 6.61 -1.55
N ILE A 147 13.47 6.45 -2.05
CA ILE A 147 12.24 6.38 -1.26
C ILE A 147 11.67 4.96 -1.38
N GLN A 148 11.28 4.36 -0.24
CA GLN A 148 10.68 3.03 -0.25
C GLN A 148 9.35 3.00 -1.01
N CYS A 149 9.09 1.89 -1.70
CA CYS A 149 7.79 1.65 -2.31
C CYS A 149 6.70 1.57 -1.23
N ARG A 150 5.58 2.27 -1.46
CA ARG A 150 4.41 2.28 -0.55
C ARG A 150 3.28 1.36 -0.99
N GLY A 151 3.44 0.65 -2.12
CA GLY A 151 2.43 -0.30 -2.58
C GLY A 151 1.28 0.28 -3.42
N CYS A 152 1.36 1.53 -3.87
CA CYS A 152 0.26 2.26 -4.51
C CYS A 152 -0.24 1.67 -5.84
N TYR A 153 0.51 0.78 -6.48
CA TYR A 153 0.08 0.05 -7.68
C TYR A 153 -0.61 -1.28 -7.35
N GLY A 154 -0.74 -1.63 -6.06
CA GLY A 154 -1.38 -2.87 -5.66
C GLY A 154 -0.58 -4.13 -5.98
N PRO A 155 -1.15 -5.32 -5.71
CA PRO A 155 -0.48 -6.59 -5.88
C PRO A 155 -0.35 -7.01 -7.34
N THR A 156 0.56 -7.94 -7.63
CA THR A 156 0.59 -8.67 -8.90
C THR A 156 -0.60 -9.64 -8.97
N SER A 157 -0.91 -10.14 -10.17
CA SER A 157 -1.98 -11.15 -10.37
C SER A 157 -1.76 -12.46 -9.58
N LYS A 158 -0.56 -12.70 -9.09
CA LYS A 158 -0.21 -13.90 -8.29
C LYS A 158 -0.35 -13.70 -6.78
N VAL A 159 -0.63 -12.48 -6.33
CA VAL A 159 -0.71 -12.09 -4.91
C VAL A 159 -2.16 -11.74 -4.57
N LEU A 160 -2.78 -12.54 -3.72
CA LEU A 160 -4.18 -12.35 -3.30
C LEU A 160 -4.32 -11.18 -2.30
N ASP A 161 -3.35 -11.01 -1.42
CA ASP A 161 -3.34 -9.98 -0.38
C ASP A 161 -1.95 -9.35 -0.31
N GLN A 162 -1.89 -8.06 -0.64
CA GLN A 162 -0.63 -7.32 -0.73
C GLN A 162 0.06 -7.19 0.63
N GLY A 163 -0.70 -6.86 1.67
CA GLY A 163 -0.17 -6.68 3.01
C GLY A 163 0.33 -7.98 3.61
N ALA A 164 -0.47 -9.04 3.53
CA ALA A 164 -0.11 -10.37 4.01
C ALA A 164 1.15 -10.90 3.30
N LYS A 165 1.25 -10.69 1.97
CA LYS A 165 2.46 -11.06 1.22
C LYS A 165 3.70 -10.31 1.73
N MET A 166 3.56 -9.02 2.04
CA MET A 166 4.70 -8.22 2.51
C MET A 166 5.09 -8.56 3.94
N ILE A 167 4.11 -8.79 4.83
CA ILE A 167 4.37 -9.26 6.20
C ILE A 167 5.14 -10.58 6.16
N SER A 168 4.70 -11.52 5.31
CA SER A 168 5.40 -12.79 5.13
C SER A 168 6.83 -12.61 4.59
N ALA A 169 7.05 -11.64 3.68
CA ALA A 169 8.39 -11.35 3.16
C ALA A 169 9.30 -10.80 4.26
N ILE A 170 8.84 -9.83 5.04
CA ILE A 170 9.61 -9.28 6.18
C ILE A 170 9.92 -10.36 7.20
N ALA A 171 8.95 -11.18 7.58
CA ALA A 171 9.18 -12.28 8.52
C ALA A 171 10.22 -13.29 8.02
N SER A 172 10.37 -13.42 6.69
CA SER A 172 11.39 -14.30 6.08
C SER A 172 12.77 -13.65 6.00
N ASP A 173 12.82 -12.32 5.88
CA ASP A 173 14.06 -11.57 5.65
C ASP A 173 14.65 -11.02 6.96
N TYR A 174 13.85 -10.92 8.03
CA TYR A 174 14.28 -10.35 9.30
C TYR A 174 15.11 -11.37 10.11
N GLY A 175 16.27 -10.93 10.58
CA GLY A 175 17.15 -11.72 11.43
C GLY A 175 17.89 -12.87 10.74
N VAL A 176 17.76 -13.04 9.42
CA VAL A 176 18.41 -14.14 8.67
C VAL A 176 19.93 -14.11 8.82
N ASN A 177 20.55 -12.93 8.91
CA ASN A 177 22.00 -12.77 9.05
C ASN A 177 22.56 -13.26 10.40
N GLU A 178 21.71 -13.31 11.43
CA GLU A 178 22.14 -13.59 12.80
C GLU A 178 21.85 -15.03 13.26
N ASP A 179 21.29 -15.87 12.38
CA ASP A 179 20.86 -17.25 12.69
C ASP A 179 19.99 -17.32 13.96
N LYS A 180 19.19 -16.26 14.21
CA LYS A 180 18.32 -16.12 15.38
C LYS A 180 16.90 -16.49 15.01
N THR A 181 16.27 -17.24 15.89
CA THR A 181 14.81 -17.30 15.98
C THR A 181 14.33 -15.93 16.47
N VAL A 182 13.88 -15.09 15.53
CA VAL A 182 13.37 -13.77 15.87
C VAL A 182 11.97 -13.93 16.44
N ASP A 183 11.76 -13.39 17.64
CA ASP A 183 10.45 -13.30 18.26
C ASP A 183 9.57 -12.36 17.41
N PRO A 184 8.39 -12.82 16.94
CA PRO A 184 7.45 -12.00 16.17
C PRO A 184 7.04 -10.70 16.86
N GLU A 185 6.96 -10.68 18.20
CA GLU A 185 6.65 -9.47 18.97
C GLU A 185 7.73 -8.41 18.80
N THR A 186 9.00 -8.80 18.80
CA THR A 186 10.13 -7.88 18.56
C THR A 186 10.06 -7.20 17.19
N VAL A 187 9.56 -7.89 16.17
CA VAL A 187 9.36 -7.31 14.83
C VAL A 187 8.14 -6.37 14.83
N ALA A 188 7.07 -6.79 15.47
CA ALA A 188 5.82 -6.01 15.54
C ALA A 188 6.02 -4.69 16.30
N ASP A 189 6.79 -4.70 17.38
CA ASP A 189 7.09 -3.51 18.20
C ASP A 189 7.87 -2.43 17.45
N GLN A 190 8.54 -2.77 16.34
CA GLN A 190 9.23 -1.83 15.47
C GLN A 190 8.31 -1.22 14.40
N LEU A 191 7.03 -1.65 14.34
CA LEU A 191 6.05 -1.22 13.35
C LEU A 191 4.92 -0.47 14.08
N ASP A 192 5.03 0.86 14.18
CA ASP A 192 4.02 1.69 14.88
C ASP A 192 2.62 1.62 14.27
N ASP A 193 2.54 1.42 12.95
CA ASP A 193 1.28 1.36 12.20
C ASP A 193 1.36 0.25 11.15
N ILE A 194 0.98 -0.95 11.55
CA ILE A 194 1.00 -2.14 10.67
C ILE A 194 0.02 -1.98 9.50
N VAL A 195 -1.20 -1.50 9.77
CA VAL A 195 -2.23 -1.38 8.73
C VAL A 195 -1.88 -0.28 7.75
N GLY A 196 -1.54 0.92 8.21
CA GLY A 196 -1.13 2.01 7.33
C GLY A 196 0.17 1.72 6.59
N THR A 197 1.02 0.83 7.11
CA THR A 197 2.26 0.42 6.44
C THR A 197 2.00 -0.58 5.30
N PHE A 198 1.24 -1.65 5.56
CA PHE A 198 1.09 -2.77 4.62
C PHE A 198 -0.18 -2.68 3.78
N TYR A 199 -1.19 -1.94 4.21
CA TYR A 199 -2.51 -1.88 3.60
C TYR A 199 -2.94 -0.48 3.17
N SER A 200 -2.02 0.51 3.11
CA SER A 200 -2.33 1.91 2.75
C SER A 200 -3.25 2.07 1.52
N TYR A 201 -3.14 1.17 0.54
CA TYR A 201 -3.87 1.27 -0.73
C TYR A 201 -4.82 0.11 -1.00
N THR A 202 -4.80 -0.94 -0.17
CA THR A 202 -5.47 -2.20 -0.47
C THR A 202 -6.32 -2.74 0.67
N LEU A 203 -6.50 -2.02 1.76
CA LEU A 203 -7.25 -2.48 2.91
C LEU A 203 -8.67 -2.98 2.57
N PRO A 204 -9.47 -2.29 1.74
CA PRO A 204 -10.81 -2.78 1.39
C PRO A 204 -10.83 -4.12 0.65
N ALA A 205 -9.74 -4.46 -0.03
CA ALA A 205 -9.58 -5.74 -0.75
C ALA A 205 -8.75 -6.77 0.03
N ALA A 206 -8.41 -6.49 1.29
CA ALA A 206 -7.60 -7.38 2.12
C ALA A 206 -8.40 -8.58 2.60
N LEU A 207 -7.69 -9.69 2.83
CA LEU A 207 -8.25 -10.90 3.45
C LEU A 207 -8.30 -10.81 4.98
N VAL A 208 -7.66 -9.81 5.58
CA VAL A 208 -7.70 -9.57 7.02
C VAL A 208 -9.08 -9.07 7.45
N PRO A 209 -9.59 -9.49 8.62
CA PRO A 209 -10.84 -8.98 9.12
C PRO A 209 -10.73 -7.48 9.43
N MET A 210 -11.72 -6.72 8.97
CA MET A 210 -11.89 -5.30 9.29
C MET A 210 -12.82 -5.14 10.49
N LYS A 211 -12.82 -3.95 11.10
CA LYS A 211 -13.81 -3.62 12.14
C LYS A 211 -15.20 -3.73 11.53
N MET A 212 -16.01 -4.63 12.05
CA MET A 212 -17.41 -4.75 11.65
C MET A 212 -18.19 -3.63 12.32
N GLN A 213 -18.98 -2.93 11.55
CA GLN A 213 -19.90 -1.88 12.03
C GLN A 213 -21.25 -2.49 12.39
#